data_9f6ed5834c0a7c03784a6c68fc0b6079
#
_entry.id   9f6ed5834c0a7c03784a6c68fc0b6079
#
_cell.length_a   1.000
_cell.length_b   1.000
_cell.length_c   1.000
_cell.angle_alpha   90.00
_cell.angle_beta   90.00
_cell.angle_gamma   90.00
#
_symmetry.space_group_name_H-M   'P 1'
#
loop_
_entity.id
_entity.type
_entity.pdbx_description
1 polymer ?
#
loop_
_entity_poly.entity_id
_entity_poly.type
_entity_poly.pdbx_seq_one_letter_code
_entity_poly.pdbx_strand_id
1 'polypeptide(L)'
;TSVFVRAATGTSSTVSETGDTTTSDAVTAGIQINIPLASPREQREYAQQALAEATRIDEVRGRALTDLAKLRELEAERAAVGERLNFHNSKADWVQERIRKGYEGDVEKLWLTAQQQNAEASSAKRLDWLIDAQRRQVAHHAGEQWRPLFEYLSGKRRSLPEG
;
A
#
# COMPACT_ATOMS: atom_id res chain seq x y z
N THR A 1 -22.07 -12.12 -22.87
CA THR A 1 -23.53 -12.22 -23.10
C THR A 1 -23.80 -11.82 -24.53
N SER A 2 -24.16 -12.78 -25.38
CA SER A 2 -24.52 -12.50 -26.76
C SER A 2 -26.03 -12.69 -26.92
N VAL A 3 -26.68 -11.64 -27.42
CA VAL A 3 -28.11 -11.66 -27.72
C VAL A 3 -28.27 -11.82 -29.23
N PHE A 4 -28.91 -12.90 -29.64
CA PHE A 4 -29.26 -13.12 -31.06
C PHE A 4 -30.76 -13.03 -31.23
N VAL A 5 -31.20 -12.20 -32.15
CA VAL A 5 -32.59 -12.16 -32.59
C VAL A 5 -32.70 -13.01 -33.87
N ARG A 6 -33.46 -14.07 -33.86
CA ARG A 6 -33.74 -14.90 -35.03
C ARG A 6 -35.22 -14.75 -35.39
N ALA A 7 -35.51 -14.19 -36.52
CA ALA A 7 -36.83 -14.22 -37.10
C ALA A 7 -36.93 -15.43 -38.04
N ALA A 8 -37.91 -16.30 -37.84
CA ALA A 8 -38.20 -17.39 -38.79
C ALA A 8 -39.63 -17.18 -39.33
N THR A 9 -39.75 -17.14 -40.63
CA THR A 9 -41.02 -17.13 -41.34
C THR A 9 -41.31 -18.55 -41.76
N GLY A 10 -42.44 -19.10 -41.31
CA GLY A 10 -42.93 -20.43 -41.74
C GLY A 10 -44.32 -20.33 -42.35
N THR A 11 -44.50 -20.87 -43.53
CA THR A 11 -45.80 -21.03 -44.19
C THR A 11 -46.35 -22.39 -43.80
N SER A 12 -47.50 -22.44 -43.15
CA SER A 12 -48.25 -23.68 -42.92
C SER A 12 -49.50 -23.69 -43.79
N SER A 13 -49.66 -24.72 -44.58
CA SER A 13 -50.90 -24.95 -45.38
C SER A 13 -51.67 -26.07 -44.74
N THR A 14 -52.94 -25.83 -44.38
CA THR A 14 -53.87 -26.85 -43.97
C THR A 14 -54.93 -27.05 -45.10
N VAL A 15 -55.08 -28.29 -45.58
CA VAL A 15 -56.09 -28.65 -46.54
C VAL A 15 -57.32 -29.20 -45.76
N SER A 16 -58.44 -28.57 -45.90
CA SER A 16 -59.67 -29.04 -45.30
C SER A 16 -60.37 -30.02 -46.22
N GLU A 17 -61.18 -30.95 -45.69
CA GLU A 17 -61.89 -32.02 -46.41
C GLU A 17 -62.85 -31.54 -47.54
N THR A 18 -63.10 -30.24 -47.61
CA THR A 18 -63.92 -29.56 -48.64
C THR A 18 -63.05 -28.95 -49.77
N GLY A 19 -61.78 -29.21 -49.85
CA GLY A 19 -60.91 -28.78 -50.95
C GLY A 19 -60.48 -27.30 -50.90
N ASP A 20 -60.78 -26.59 -49.81
CA ASP A 20 -60.37 -25.21 -49.63
C ASP A 20 -59.03 -25.14 -48.92
N THR A 21 -58.06 -24.49 -49.55
CA THR A 21 -56.67 -24.38 -49.00
C THR A 21 -56.50 -23.05 -48.34
N THR A 22 -56.43 -23.01 -47.02
CA THR A 22 -56.13 -21.80 -46.26
C THR A 22 -54.63 -21.74 -46.00
N THR A 23 -53.96 -20.80 -46.57
CA THR A 23 -52.53 -20.51 -46.30
C THR A 23 -52.45 -19.44 -45.25
N SER A 24 -51.89 -19.74 -44.07
CA SER A 24 -51.63 -18.75 -43.04
C SER A 24 -50.12 -18.54 -42.91
N ASP A 25 -49.66 -17.29 -43.07
CA ASP A 25 -48.28 -16.90 -42.79
C ASP A 25 -48.15 -16.61 -41.30
N ALA A 26 -47.46 -17.52 -40.59
CA ALA A 26 -47.15 -17.31 -39.19
C ALA A 26 -45.74 -16.73 -39.05
N VAL A 27 -45.64 -15.51 -38.57
CA VAL A 27 -44.39 -14.91 -38.19
C VAL A 27 -44.10 -15.15 -36.72
N THR A 28 -43.14 -16.02 -36.42
CA THR A 28 -42.73 -16.29 -35.04
C THR A 28 -41.44 -15.51 -34.76
N ALA A 29 -41.52 -14.52 -33.90
CA ALA A 29 -40.35 -13.80 -33.37
C ALA A 29 -39.98 -14.36 -31.98
N GLY A 30 -38.80 -14.91 -31.85
CA GLY A 30 -38.28 -15.44 -30.59
C GLY A 30 -36.99 -14.75 -30.21
N ILE A 31 -36.84 -14.40 -28.94
CA ILE A 31 -35.56 -13.90 -28.39
C ILE A 31 -34.87 -15.10 -27.73
N GLN A 32 -33.75 -15.54 -28.30
CA GLN A 32 -32.93 -16.58 -27.68
C GLN A 32 -31.81 -15.90 -26.89
N ILE A 33 -31.92 -15.93 -25.55
CA ILE A 33 -30.87 -15.44 -24.65
C ILE A 33 -29.95 -16.63 -24.37
N ASN A 34 -28.73 -16.59 -24.94
CA ASN A 34 -27.70 -17.57 -24.63
C ASN A 34 -26.86 -17.03 -23.47
N ILE A 35 -27.10 -17.49 -22.24
CA ILE A 35 -26.28 -17.20 -21.08
C ILE A 35 -25.19 -18.27 -21.03
N PRO A 36 -23.91 -17.94 -21.32
CA PRO A 36 -22.84 -18.92 -21.17
C PRO A 36 -22.68 -19.20 -19.67
N LEU A 37 -23.21 -20.31 -19.23
CA LEU A 37 -22.88 -20.86 -17.91
C LEU A 37 -21.42 -21.32 -18.01
N ALA A 38 -20.54 -20.63 -17.25
CA ALA A 38 -19.14 -21.04 -17.14
C ALA A 38 -19.09 -22.53 -16.77
N SER A 39 -18.30 -23.32 -17.49
CA SER A 39 -18.16 -24.74 -17.18
C SER A 39 -17.60 -24.91 -15.75
N PRO A 40 -17.87 -26.03 -15.06
CA PRO A 40 -17.32 -26.28 -13.72
C PRO A 40 -15.80 -26.19 -13.66
N ARG A 41 -15.12 -26.41 -14.80
CA ARG A 41 -13.68 -26.26 -14.94
C ARG A 41 -13.27 -24.78 -14.94
N GLU A 42 -13.93 -23.96 -15.73
CA GLU A 42 -13.69 -22.51 -15.77
C GLU A 42 -13.96 -21.85 -14.42
N GLN A 43 -15.04 -22.25 -13.72
CA GLN A 43 -15.33 -21.75 -12.37
C GLN A 43 -14.22 -22.10 -11.37
N ARG A 44 -13.63 -23.30 -11.46
CA ARG A 44 -12.49 -23.69 -10.62
C ARG A 44 -11.22 -22.89 -10.97
N GLU A 45 -10.95 -22.67 -12.25
CA GLU A 45 -9.82 -21.87 -12.72
C GLU A 45 -9.95 -20.41 -12.23
N TYR A 46 -11.13 -19.79 -12.34
CA TYR A 46 -11.39 -18.46 -11.80
C TYR A 46 -11.24 -18.40 -10.27
N ALA A 47 -11.74 -19.41 -9.54
CA ALA A 47 -11.59 -19.47 -8.10
C ALA A 47 -10.12 -19.61 -7.68
N GLN A 48 -9.33 -20.42 -8.40
CA GLN A 48 -7.89 -20.56 -8.15
C GLN A 48 -7.13 -19.26 -8.45
N GLN A 49 -7.45 -18.57 -9.54
CA GLN A 49 -6.85 -17.28 -9.86
C GLN A 49 -7.18 -16.22 -8.80
N ALA A 50 -8.45 -16.13 -8.37
CA ALA A 50 -8.88 -15.20 -7.34
C ALA A 50 -8.18 -15.48 -5.98
N LEU A 51 -8.01 -16.77 -5.63
CA LEU A 51 -7.29 -17.16 -4.42
C LEU A 51 -5.80 -16.79 -4.51
N ALA A 52 -5.16 -17.05 -5.65
CA ALA A 52 -3.76 -16.69 -5.87
C ALA A 52 -3.54 -15.18 -5.81
N GLU A 53 -4.46 -14.39 -6.36
CA GLU A 53 -4.41 -12.94 -6.29
C GLU A 53 -4.62 -12.43 -4.86
N ALA A 54 -5.59 -12.96 -4.13
CA ALA A 54 -5.82 -12.63 -2.72
C ALA A 54 -4.58 -12.92 -1.87
N THR A 55 -3.96 -14.10 -2.05
CA THR A 55 -2.73 -14.46 -1.35
C THR A 55 -1.59 -13.47 -1.66
N ARG A 56 -1.44 -13.09 -2.93
CA ARG A 56 -0.44 -12.11 -3.34
C ARG A 56 -0.67 -10.73 -2.71
N ILE A 57 -1.92 -10.28 -2.64
CA ILE A 57 -2.29 -9.02 -1.98
C ILE A 57 -1.93 -9.08 -0.49
N ASP A 58 -2.26 -10.19 0.19
CA ASP A 58 -1.97 -10.36 1.60
C ASP A 58 -0.46 -10.41 1.89
N GLU A 59 0.33 -11.04 1.02
CA GLU A 59 1.79 -11.01 1.11
C GLU A 59 2.37 -9.59 0.98
N VAL A 60 1.91 -8.83 -0.02
CA VAL A 60 2.37 -7.45 -0.22
C VAL A 60 1.99 -6.58 0.98
N ARG A 61 0.76 -6.73 1.48
CA ARG A 61 0.28 -6.04 2.68
C ARG A 61 1.11 -6.38 3.90
N GLY A 62 1.42 -7.67 4.11
CA GLY A 62 2.25 -8.14 5.22
C GLY A 62 3.65 -7.52 5.18
N ARG A 63 4.29 -7.48 4.00
CA ARG A 63 5.60 -6.84 3.81
C ARG A 63 5.54 -5.34 4.11
N ALA A 64 4.53 -4.64 3.59
CA ALA A 64 4.36 -3.21 3.83
C ALA A 64 4.17 -2.88 5.32
N LEU A 65 3.38 -3.70 6.06
CA LEU A 65 3.21 -3.54 7.49
C LEU A 65 4.50 -3.80 8.27
N THR A 66 5.30 -4.79 7.88
CA THR A 66 6.60 -5.08 8.48
C THR A 66 7.57 -3.91 8.28
N ASP A 67 7.64 -3.37 7.06
CA ASP A 67 8.49 -2.23 6.75
C ASP A 67 8.05 -0.95 7.48
N LEU A 68 6.74 -0.76 7.66
CA LEU A 68 6.19 0.34 8.45
C LEU A 68 6.51 0.20 9.95
N ALA A 69 6.42 -1.02 10.49
CA ALA A 69 6.80 -1.29 11.88
C ALA A 69 8.28 -0.98 12.12
N LYS A 70 9.15 -1.39 11.17
CA LYS A 70 10.58 -1.09 11.23
C LYS A 70 10.86 0.42 11.15
N LEU A 71 10.13 1.16 10.32
CA LEU A 71 10.24 2.61 10.27
C LEU A 71 9.94 3.24 11.62
N ARG A 72 8.84 2.82 12.27
CA ARG A 72 8.45 3.33 13.59
C ARG A 72 9.48 2.99 14.67
N GLU A 73 10.08 1.81 14.62
CA GLU A 73 11.15 1.42 15.53
C GLU A 73 12.36 2.35 15.40
N LEU A 74 12.82 2.63 14.17
CA LEU A 74 13.91 3.55 13.90
C LEU A 74 13.61 4.99 14.34
N GLU A 75 12.38 5.45 14.12
CA GLU A 75 11.95 6.78 14.56
C GLU A 75 11.91 6.89 16.10
N ALA A 76 11.47 5.84 16.80
CA ALA A 76 11.51 5.77 18.26
C ALA A 76 12.96 5.74 18.80
N GLU A 77 13.83 4.95 18.18
CA GLU A 77 15.26 4.92 18.53
C GLU A 77 15.92 6.30 18.32
N ARG A 78 15.58 6.97 17.21
CA ARG A 78 16.07 8.33 16.92
C ARG A 78 15.61 9.35 17.95
N ALA A 79 14.37 9.25 18.43
CA ALA A 79 13.83 10.10 19.49
C ALA A 79 14.61 9.88 20.80
N ALA A 80 14.85 8.62 21.19
CA ALA A 80 15.62 8.29 22.39
C ALA A 80 17.08 8.81 22.32
N VAL A 81 17.73 8.74 21.13
CA VAL A 81 19.05 9.34 20.92
C VAL A 81 18.97 10.87 21.09
N GLY A 82 17.89 11.51 20.60
CA GLY A 82 17.66 12.93 20.78
C GLY A 82 17.56 13.34 22.24
N GLU A 83 16.87 12.60 23.05
CA GLU A 83 16.75 12.84 24.49
C GLU A 83 18.10 12.71 25.19
N ARG A 84 18.90 11.66 24.88
CA ARG A 84 20.24 11.50 25.44
C ARG A 84 21.18 12.64 25.01
N LEU A 85 21.10 13.09 23.78
CA LEU A 85 21.87 14.22 23.28
C LEU A 85 21.53 15.52 24.05
N ASN A 86 20.23 15.78 24.26
CA ASN A 86 19.77 16.92 25.05
C ASN A 86 20.27 16.85 26.50
N PHE A 87 20.26 15.68 27.11
CA PHE A 87 20.83 15.46 28.45
C PHE A 87 22.33 15.79 28.49
N HIS A 88 23.10 15.28 27.51
CA HIS A 88 24.54 15.56 27.45
C HIS A 88 24.83 17.04 27.18
N ASN A 89 24.00 17.73 26.37
CA ASN A 89 24.12 19.17 26.17
C ASN A 89 23.92 19.92 27.50
N SER A 90 22.85 19.65 28.22
CA SER A 90 22.57 20.28 29.53
C SER A 90 23.67 19.99 30.56
N LYS A 91 24.23 18.77 30.54
CA LYS A 91 25.35 18.38 31.39
C LYS A 91 26.63 19.16 31.04
N ALA A 92 26.91 19.35 29.74
CA ALA A 92 28.04 20.13 29.29
C ALA A 92 27.94 21.59 29.74
N ASP A 93 26.78 22.22 29.57
CA ASP A 93 26.51 23.60 30.01
C ASP A 93 26.72 23.76 31.52
N TRP A 94 26.22 22.81 32.31
CA TRP A 94 26.40 22.79 33.76
C TRP A 94 27.90 22.65 34.14
N VAL A 95 28.66 21.76 33.48
CA VAL A 95 30.08 21.60 33.76
C VAL A 95 30.85 22.85 33.37
N GLN A 96 30.55 23.49 32.22
CA GLN A 96 31.17 24.75 31.82
C GLN A 96 30.95 25.88 32.84
N GLU A 97 29.72 25.96 33.36
CA GLU A 97 29.41 26.97 34.38
C GLU A 97 30.20 26.74 35.69
N ARG A 98 30.44 25.49 36.08
CA ARG A 98 31.25 25.15 37.24
C ARG A 98 32.72 25.51 37.01
N ILE A 99 33.25 25.26 35.83
CA ILE A 99 34.63 25.65 35.46
C ILE A 99 34.78 27.18 35.54
N ARG A 100 33.80 27.94 35.03
CA ARG A 100 33.80 29.42 35.16
C ARG A 100 33.82 29.89 36.59
N LYS A 101 33.26 29.14 37.53
CA LYS A 101 33.26 29.41 38.96
C LYS A 101 34.56 28.93 39.65
N GLY A 102 35.54 28.44 38.93
CA GLY A 102 36.86 28.07 39.48
C GLY A 102 36.99 26.61 39.93
N TYR A 103 36.06 25.70 39.54
CA TYR A 103 36.19 24.27 39.84
C TYR A 103 37.04 23.58 38.77
N GLU A 104 38.36 23.64 38.91
CA GLU A 104 39.32 23.15 37.89
C GLU A 104 39.22 21.64 37.64
N GLY A 105 38.85 20.82 38.63
CA GLY A 105 38.70 19.35 38.50
C GLY A 105 37.57 18.89 37.56
N ASP A 106 36.79 19.79 36.98
CA ASP A 106 35.68 19.47 36.09
C ASP A 106 36.07 19.49 34.58
N VAL A 107 37.30 19.85 34.23
CA VAL A 107 37.79 19.92 32.83
C VAL A 107 37.77 18.53 32.16
N GLU A 108 38.18 17.47 32.87
CA GLU A 108 38.13 16.10 32.38
C GLU A 108 36.67 15.64 32.14
N LYS A 109 35.74 16.02 33.05
CA LYS A 109 34.32 15.74 32.89
C LYS A 109 33.72 16.40 31.65
N LEU A 110 34.17 17.63 31.34
CA LEU A 110 33.76 18.33 30.13
C LEU A 110 34.22 17.57 28.88
N TRP A 111 35.45 17.09 28.85
CA TRP A 111 35.99 16.32 27.75
C TRP A 111 35.22 15.02 27.52
N LEU A 112 34.97 14.26 28.57
CA LEU A 112 34.18 13.05 28.53
C LEU A 112 32.76 13.32 28.03
N THR A 113 32.14 14.40 28.48
CA THR A 113 30.78 14.80 28.05
C THR A 113 30.79 15.15 26.57
N ALA A 114 31.78 15.89 26.09
CA ALA A 114 31.91 16.21 24.67
C ALA A 114 32.11 14.96 23.79
N GLN A 115 32.87 13.97 24.27
CA GLN A 115 33.00 12.69 23.57
C GLN A 115 31.66 11.94 23.48
N GLN A 116 30.87 11.90 24.56
CA GLN A 116 29.54 11.30 24.57
C GLN A 116 28.59 12.04 23.62
N GLN A 117 28.60 13.39 23.62
CA GLN A 117 27.81 14.19 22.67
C GLN A 117 28.13 13.84 21.22
N ASN A 118 29.42 13.75 20.87
CA ASN A 118 29.84 13.40 19.51
C ASN A 118 29.41 11.99 19.12
N ALA A 119 29.46 11.02 20.04
CA ALA A 119 28.99 9.66 19.78
C ALA A 119 27.48 9.63 19.53
N GLU A 120 26.68 10.30 20.37
CA GLU A 120 25.22 10.37 20.18
C GLU A 120 24.86 11.17 18.92
N ALA A 121 25.54 12.26 18.61
CA ALA A 121 25.33 13.01 17.37
C ALA A 121 25.61 12.17 16.13
N SER A 122 26.67 11.35 16.16
CA SER A 122 26.99 10.41 15.08
C SER A 122 25.92 9.33 14.93
N SER A 123 25.43 8.79 16.05
CA SER A 123 24.32 7.82 16.07
C SER A 123 23.03 8.42 15.50
N ALA A 124 22.73 9.67 15.86
CA ALA A 124 21.58 10.41 15.33
C ALA A 124 21.64 10.52 13.80
N LYS A 125 22.80 10.95 13.26
CA LYS A 125 22.98 11.06 11.80
C LYS A 125 22.83 9.73 11.08
N ARG A 126 23.35 8.64 11.67
CA ARG A 126 23.18 7.30 11.12
C ARG A 126 21.71 6.90 11.08
N LEU A 127 20.97 7.14 12.16
CA LEU A 127 19.54 6.85 12.24
C LEU A 127 18.74 7.70 11.25
N ASP A 128 19.04 8.99 11.09
CA ASP A 128 18.40 9.85 10.10
C ASP A 128 18.55 9.29 8.68
N TRP A 129 19.72 8.75 8.34
CA TRP A 129 19.95 8.09 7.06
C TRP A 129 19.15 6.78 6.92
N LEU A 130 19.11 5.94 7.98
CA LEU A 130 18.35 4.69 7.99
C LEU A 130 16.84 4.95 7.88
N ILE A 131 16.33 5.97 8.57
CA ILE A 131 14.92 6.40 8.50
C ILE A 131 14.57 6.84 7.08
N ASP A 132 15.42 7.64 6.44
CA ASP A 132 15.17 8.09 5.06
C ASP A 132 15.16 6.91 4.08
N ALA A 133 16.08 5.95 4.22
CA ALA A 133 16.11 4.72 3.42
C ALA A 133 14.85 3.88 3.66
N GLN A 134 14.43 3.70 4.91
CA GLN A 134 13.24 2.93 5.26
C GLN A 134 11.95 3.61 4.78
N ARG A 135 11.87 4.95 4.82
CA ARG A 135 10.74 5.71 4.25
C ARG A 135 10.61 5.48 2.75
N ARG A 136 11.73 5.42 2.02
CA ARG A 136 11.72 5.07 0.59
C ARG A 136 11.22 3.65 0.38
N GLN A 137 11.67 2.70 1.17
CA GLN A 137 11.24 1.31 1.07
C GLN A 137 9.72 1.18 1.31
N VAL A 138 9.20 1.80 2.37
CA VAL A 138 7.74 1.85 2.63
C VAL A 138 7.00 2.51 1.47
N ALA A 139 7.51 3.62 0.95
CA ALA A 139 6.88 4.34 -0.14
C ALA A 139 6.80 3.49 -1.42
N HIS A 140 7.80 2.66 -1.72
CA HIS A 140 7.79 1.79 -2.90
C HIS A 140 6.64 0.77 -2.93
N HIS A 141 6.06 0.41 -1.78
CA HIS A 141 4.85 -0.42 -1.76
C HIS A 141 3.62 0.25 -2.40
N ALA A 142 3.63 1.58 -2.55
CA ALA A 142 2.57 2.32 -3.23
C ALA A 142 2.69 2.33 -4.77
N GLY A 143 3.65 1.61 -5.35
CA GLY A 143 3.84 1.53 -6.81
C GLY A 143 4.06 2.89 -7.44
N GLU A 144 3.21 3.30 -8.38
CA GLU A 144 3.32 4.59 -9.07
C GLU A 144 3.13 5.80 -8.14
N GLN A 145 2.42 5.62 -7.03
CA GLN A 145 2.17 6.66 -6.02
C GLN A 145 3.29 6.78 -4.97
N TRP A 146 4.46 6.19 -5.21
CA TRP A 146 5.54 6.17 -4.22
C TRP A 146 6.07 7.56 -3.85
N ARG A 147 6.16 8.50 -4.81
CA ARG A 147 6.67 9.86 -4.55
C ARG A 147 5.77 10.65 -3.59
N PRO A 148 4.45 10.77 -3.83
CA PRO A 148 3.55 11.41 -2.88
C PRO A 148 3.59 10.80 -1.48
N LEU A 149 3.66 9.47 -1.38
CA LEU A 149 3.76 8.78 -0.09
C LEU A 149 5.09 9.07 0.60
N PHE A 150 6.21 9.06 -0.13
CA PHE A 150 7.51 9.43 0.43
C PHE A 150 7.55 10.87 0.95
N GLU A 151 6.99 11.82 0.20
CA GLU A 151 6.89 13.21 0.63
C GLU A 151 6.03 13.36 1.90
N TYR A 152 4.93 12.61 1.99
CA TYR A 152 4.09 12.56 3.18
C TYR A 152 4.85 11.99 4.38
N LEU A 153 5.49 10.83 4.25
CA LEU A 153 6.29 10.19 5.30
C LEU A 153 7.49 11.05 5.74
N SER A 154 8.00 11.90 4.85
CA SER A 154 9.10 12.84 5.14
C SER A 154 8.63 14.16 5.74
N GLY A 155 7.31 14.34 5.97
CA GLY A 155 6.73 15.57 6.49
C GLY A 155 6.73 16.76 5.51
N LYS A 156 7.09 16.53 4.24
CA LYS A 156 7.11 17.56 3.19
C LYS A 156 5.71 17.83 2.61
N ARG A 157 4.78 16.91 2.82
CA ARG A 157 3.40 16.99 2.36
C ARG A 157 2.44 16.74 3.51
N ARG A 158 1.36 17.55 3.63
CA ARG A 158 0.40 17.44 4.73
C ARG A 158 -0.71 16.42 4.50
N SER A 159 -0.97 16.04 3.24
CA SER A 159 -2.01 15.07 2.87
C SER A 159 -1.55 14.20 1.71
N LEU A 160 -2.04 12.97 1.65
CA LEU A 160 -1.89 12.13 0.45
C LEU A 160 -2.84 12.64 -0.64
N PRO A 161 -2.50 12.46 -1.94
CA PRO A 161 -3.44 12.74 -3.02
C PRO A 161 -4.66 11.82 -2.87
N GLU A 162 -5.83 12.40 -3.03
CA GLU A 162 -7.06 11.63 -3.19
C GLU A 162 -6.93 10.83 -4.50
N GLY A 163 -7.03 9.51 -4.40
CA GLY A 163 -6.92 8.57 -5.53
C GLY A 163 -8.18 8.52 -6.38
#